data_7f38a4998e28ab66916d9b2edcc07fe0
#
_entry.id   7f38a4998e28ab66916d9b2edcc07fe0
#
_cell.length_a   1.000
_cell.length_b   1.000
_cell.length_c   1.000
_cell.angle_alpha   90.00
_cell.angle_beta   90.00
_cell.angle_gamma   90.00
#
_symmetry.space_group_name_H-M   'P 1'
#
loop_
_entity.id
_entity.type
_entity.pdbx_description
1 polymer ?
#
loop_
_entity_poly.entity_id
_entity_poly.type
_entity_poly.pdbx_seq_one_letter_code
_entity_poly.pdbx_strand_id
1 'polypeptide(L)'
;MKSAYLNDEFFSRLETLALNLRADLSGYFGGKHFVRSYGQTVEFADYREYQLGDDIRRIDWNLYSRFEKYFIRLFTDERQMDVQIFLDCSASMGKENRGKAAYAVSVAAALGFLSVHNMDKVSFKLIKEGAVEDPFGTIIGKNTFFRAISILENIDFSEDADISEAVTSCVNTGSNNGLSVIISDFLTRKDWKKAIDYLTYKKRQVLVLQLLSPDEVDPAYSGRVNLIDVESGDIGDPRNMKLKITRSLQLAYQEALRDLKADIKSFCTSRGADFISVTTDKPIERMLFGELLKAGIME
;
A
#
# COMPACT_ATOMS: atom_id res chain seq x y z
N MET A 1 21.21 -8.70 6.59
CA MET A 1 21.97 -7.50 6.14
C MET A 1 21.21 -6.29 6.63
N LYS A 2 21.80 -5.39 7.41
CA LYS A 2 21.13 -4.11 7.74
C LYS A 2 20.87 -3.39 6.43
N SER A 3 19.61 -3.12 6.11
CA SER A 3 19.25 -2.34 4.95
C SER A 3 19.90 -0.96 5.07
N ALA A 4 20.64 -0.56 4.04
CA ALA A 4 21.26 0.77 4.00
C ALA A 4 20.21 1.90 4.04
N TYR A 5 18.95 1.56 3.88
CA TYR A 5 17.82 2.50 3.78
C TYR A 5 17.07 2.69 5.11
N LEU A 6 17.04 1.70 6.03
CA LEU A 6 16.25 1.77 7.26
C LEU A 6 17.11 2.22 8.45
N ASN A 7 17.64 3.41 8.37
CA ASN A 7 18.42 4.03 9.43
C ASN A 7 17.65 5.20 10.11
N ASP A 8 18.15 5.67 11.24
CA ASP A 8 17.53 6.77 11.99
C ASP A 8 17.40 8.05 11.14
N GLU A 9 18.34 8.29 10.23
CA GLU A 9 18.30 9.41 9.30
C GLU A 9 17.11 9.30 8.33
N PHE A 10 16.84 8.11 7.80
CA PHE A 10 15.68 7.86 6.93
C PHE A 10 14.36 8.17 7.65
N PHE A 11 14.17 7.63 8.86
CA PHE A 11 12.95 7.88 9.62
C PHE A 11 12.81 9.33 10.06
N SER A 12 13.91 10.01 10.40
CA SER A 12 13.93 11.43 10.73
C SER A 12 13.54 12.30 9.53
N ARG A 13 13.99 11.94 8.32
CA ARG A 13 13.56 12.60 7.08
C ARG A 13 12.07 12.38 6.82
N LEU A 14 11.57 11.17 6.99
CA LEU A 14 10.14 10.87 6.83
C LEU A 14 9.30 11.65 7.85
N GLU A 15 9.75 11.77 9.10
CA GLU A 15 9.06 12.56 10.12
C GLU A 15 9.01 14.05 9.77
N THR A 16 10.12 14.62 9.32
CA THR A 16 10.18 16.01 8.87
C THR A 16 9.26 16.27 7.69
N LEU A 17 9.25 15.36 6.72
CA LEU A 17 8.39 15.44 5.55
C LEU A 17 6.90 15.27 5.93
N ALA A 18 6.58 14.34 6.82
CA ALA A 18 5.22 14.15 7.33
C ALA A 18 4.70 15.39 8.07
N LEU A 19 5.53 16.06 8.84
CA LEU A 19 5.18 17.31 9.53
C LEU A 19 4.90 18.45 8.55
N ASN A 20 5.70 18.57 7.50
CA ASN A 20 5.54 19.61 6.48
C ASN A 20 4.30 19.40 5.60
N LEU A 21 3.88 18.14 5.44
CA LEU A 21 2.77 17.74 4.57
C LEU A 21 1.51 17.33 5.34
N ARG A 22 1.45 17.60 6.65
CA ARG A 22 0.34 17.21 7.52
C ARG A 22 -1.04 17.64 7.00
N ALA A 23 -1.11 18.74 6.25
CA ALA A 23 -2.33 19.19 5.59
C ALA A 23 -2.71 18.29 4.40
N ASP A 24 -1.70 17.82 3.64
CA ASP A 24 -1.91 17.13 2.37
C ASP A 24 -2.00 15.61 2.54
N LEU A 25 -1.19 15.02 3.43
CA LEU A 25 -1.26 13.58 3.74
C LEU A 25 -2.48 13.18 4.57
N SER A 26 -3.05 14.11 5.34
CA SER A 26 -4.30 13.85 6.05
C SER A 26 -5.47 13.59 5.10
N GLY A 27 -5.40 14.04 3.84
CA GLY A 27 -6.36 13.70 2.80
C GLY A 27 -6.30 12.24 2.36
N TYR A 28 -5.10 11.65 2.26
CA TYR A 28 -4.91 10.26 1.82
C TYR A 28 -4.88 9.27 2.98
N PHE A 29 -4.09 9.54 4.03
CA PHE A 29 -3.99 8.71 5.23
C PHE A 29 -5.00 9.10 6.32
N GLY A 30 -5.52 10.31 6.30
CA GLY A 30 -6.60 10.75 7.20
C GLY A 30 -7.99 10.62 6.59
N GLY A 31 -8.11 9.93 5.46
CA GLY A 31 -9.32 9.67 4.67
C GLY A 31 -10.36 10.78 4.70
N LYS A 32 -10.99 11.13 3.60
CA LYS A 32 -12.27 11.88 3.53
C LYS A 32 -13.41 11.19 4.34
N HIS A 33 -13.03 10.36 5.30
CA HIS A 33 -13.91 9.70 6.24
C HIS A 33 -14.08 10.54 7.51
N PHE A 34 -14.53 11.77 7.34
CA PHE A 34 -15.47 12.29 8.32
C PHE A 34 -16.72 11.42 8.26
N VAL A 35 -16.58 10.16 8.65
CA VAL A 35 -17.73 9.34 8.96
C VAL A 35 -18.34 10.01 10.17
N ARG A 36 -19.47 10.67 9.98
CA ARG A 36 -20.35 11.10 11.06
C ARG A 36 -20.81 9.83 11.77
N SER A 37 -19.95 9.28 12.61
CA SER A 37 -20.19 8.07 13.38
C SER A 37 -20.29 8.43 14.85
N TYR A 38 -21.18 7.74 15.49
CA TYR A 38 -21.59 7.92 16.86
C TYR A 38 -20.73 7.06 17.81
N GLY A 39 -19.55 7.55 18.24
CA GLY A 39 -18.61 6.86 19.12
C GLY A 39 -18.42 7.54 20.49
N GLN A 40 -17.76 6.89 21.42
CA GLN A 40 -17.66 7.28 22.85
C GLN A 40 -16.49 8.21 23.20
N THR A 41 -15.57 8.50 22.30
CA THR A 41 -14.48 9.47 22.49
C THR A 41 -14.55 10.49 21.38
N VAL A 42 -15.04 11.67 21.70
CA VAL A 42 -15.59 12.54 20.67
C VAL A 42 -15.13 13.96 20.94
N GLU A 43 -14.29 14.52 20.06
CA GLU A 43 -14.07 15.96 20.06
C GLU A 43 -15.27 16.68 19.43
N PHE A 44 -15.70 17.75 20.08
CA PHE A 44 -16.76 18.61 19.56
C PHE A 44 -16.28 19.24 18.24
N ALA A 45 -17.03 19.03 17.16
CA ALA A 45 -16.72 19.57 15.85
C ALA A 45 -17.50 20.85 15.53
N ASP A 46 -18.82 20.79 15.62
CA ASP A 46 -19.69 21.90 15.21
C ASP A 46 -21.12 21.69 15.67
N TYR A 47 -21.96 22.68 15.43
CA TYR A 47 -23.42 22.61 15.60
C TYR A 47 -24.11 22.58 14.24
N ARG A 48 -25.17 21.78 14.12
CA ARG A 48 -26.06 21.76 12.97
C ARG A 48 -27.50 21.92 13.42
N GLU A 49 -28.34 22.64 12.66
CA GLU A 49 -29.76 22.66 12.91
C GLU A 49 -30.35 21.24 12.87
N TYR A 50 -31.21 20.93 13.82
CA TYR A 50 -31.93 19.66 13.93
C TYR A 50 -32.77 19.43 12.67
N GLN A 51 -32.74 18.22 12.14
CA GLN A 51 -33.63 17.77 11.07
C GLN A 51 -34.48 16.60 11.55
N LEU A 52 -35.70 16.47 11.02
CA LEU A 52 -36.59 15.39 11.35
C LEU A 52 -35.89 14.03 11.09
N GLY A 53 -35.78 13.19 12.13
CA GLY A 53 -35.07 11.93 12.13
C GLY A 53 -33.74 11.94 12.87
N ASP A 54 -33.25 13.10 13.30
CA ASP A 54 -32.08 13.18 14.17
C ASP A 54 -32.42 12.75 15.62
N ASP A 55 -31.40 12.24 16.35
CA ASP A 55 -31.59 11.83 17.74
C ASP A 55 -31.77 13.04 18.66
N ILE A 56 -32.96 13.16 19.23
CA ILE A 56 -33.39 14.28 20.13
C ILE A 56 -32.47 14.41 21.34
N ARG A 57 -31.81 13.33 21.78
CA ARG A 57 -30.88 13.35 22.94
C ARG A 57 -29.63 14.20 22.70
N ARG A 58 -29.38 14.58 21.46
CA ARG A 58 -28.22 15.37 21.02
C ARG A 58 -28.50 16.85 20.87
N ILE A 59 -29.75 17.26 21.08
CA ILE A 59 -30.14 18.67 21.08
C ILE A 59 -29.41 19.38 22.22
N ASP A 60 -28.76 20.49 21.87
CA ASP A 60 -28.17 21.38 22.87
C ASP A 60 -29.23 22.33 23.38
N TRP A 61 -29.75 22.01 24.57
CA TRP A 61 -30.79 22.83 25.23
C TRP A 61 -30.30 24.21 25.66
N ASN A 62 -28.96 24.40 25.82
CA ASN A 62 -28.41 25.71 26.12
C ASN A 62 -28.44 26.64 24.93
N LEU A 63 -28.20 26.09 23.70
CA LEU A 63 -28.35 26.86 22.47
C LEU A 63 -29.82 27.13 22.16
N TYR A 64 -30.69 26.17 22.40
CA TYR A 64 -32.14 26.40 22.27
C TYR A 64 -32.62 27.57 23.10
N SER A 65 -32.20 27.67 24.38
CA SER A 65 -32.59 28.76 25.27
C SER A 65 -32.10 30.15 24.82
N ARG A 66 -31.08 30.23 23.95
CA ARG A 66 -30.52 31.49 23.46
C ARG A 66 -31.04 31.88 22.09
N PHE A 67 -31.27 30.87 21.21
CA PHE A 67 -31.54 31.12 19.80
C PHE A 67 -32.95 30.68 19.37
N GLU A 68 -33.70 30.02 20.23
CA GLU A 68 -35.04 29.45 19.97
C GLU A 68 -35.06 28.50 18.76
N LYS A 69 -33.87 27.91 18.40
CA LYS A 69 -33.68 26.96 17.36
C LYS A 69 -33.04 25.70 17.91
N TYR A 70 -33.46 24.55 17.38
CA TYR A 70 -32.89 23.26 17.78
C TYR A 70 -31.56 22.99 17.06
N PHE A 71 -30.49 22.90 17.81
CA PHE A 71 -29.16 22.53 17.31
C PHE A 71 -28.74 21.19 17.91
N ILE A 72 -28.15 20.34 17.06
CA ILE A 72 -27.48 19.11 17.49
C ILE A 72 -25.97 19.33 17.49
N ARG A 73 -25.31 18.75 18.49
CA ARG A 73 -23.85 18.71 18.54
C ARG A 73 -23.34 17.71 17.54
N LEU A 74 -22.50 18.14 16.63
CA LEU A 74 -21.70 17.29 15.76
C LEU A 74 -20.38 17.00 16.44
N PHE A 75 -19.97 15.77 16.36
CA PHE A 75 -18.73 15.31 16.95
C PHE A 75 -17.88 14.65 15.86
N THR A 76 -16.58 14.84 15.90
CA THR A 76 -15.61 14.09 15.10
C THR A 76 -15.18 12.84 15.86
N ASP A 77 -15.35 11.70 15.27
CA ASP A 77 -14.81 10.43 15.78
C ASP A 77 -13.42 10.25 15.17
N GLU A 78 -12.38 10.45 15.95
CA GLU A 78 -11.02 10.07 15.55
C GLU A 78 -10.93 8.54 15.54
N ARG A 79 -11.21 7.94 14.39
CA ARG A 79 -11.01 6.51 14.21
C ARG A 79 -9.61 6.25 13.70
N GLN A 80 -8.89 5.44 14.45
CA GLN A 80 -7.65 4.84 13.97
C GLN A 80 -7.94 4.05 12.69
N MET A 81 -7.27 4.39 11.60
CA MET A 81 -7.34 3.62 10.38
C MET A 81 -6.57 2.29 10.55
N ASP A 82 -7.07 1.25 9.92
CA ASP A 82 -6.40 -0.04 9.85
C ASP A 82 -5.67 -0.17 8.52
N VAL A 83 -4.35 -0.01 8.54
CA VAL A 83 -3.49 -0.07 7.37
C VAL A 83 -2.87 -1.45 7.25
N GLN A 84 -3.13 -2.13 6.14
CA GLN A 84 -2.56 -3.45 5.83
C GLN A 84 -1.63 -3.32 4.64
N ILE A 85 -0.39 -3.74 4.83
CA ILE A 85 0.63 -3.69 3.80
C ILE A 85 0.94 -5.13 3.36
N PHE A 86 0.42 -5.51 2.21
CA PHE A 86 0.67 -6.79 1.56
C PHE A 86 1.96 -6.68 0.77
N LEU A 87 3.00 -7.38 1.19
CA LEU A 87 4.30 -7.41 0.56
C LEU A 87 4.50 -8.74 -0.16
N ASP A 88 4.66 -8.68 -1.44
CA ASP A 88 5.01 -9.82 -2.28
C ASP A 88 6.46 -10.24 -2.00
N CYS A 89 6.63 -11.46 -1.49
CA CYS A 89 7.92 -12.05 -1.16
C CYS A 89 8.38 -13.09 -2.21
N SER A 90 7.89 -12.98 -3.45
CA SER A 90 8.30 -13.85 -4.54
C SER A 90 9.78 -13.71 -4.88
N ALA A 91 10.32 -14.75 -5.52
CA ALA A 91 11.70 -14.79 -5.96
C ALA A 91 12.02 -13.67 -6.98
N SER A 92 11.05 -13.26 -7.82
CA SER A 92 11.18 -12.14 -8.75
C SER A 92 11.41 -10.80 -8.05
N MET A 93 10.87 -10.66 -6.83
CA MET A 93 11.07 -9.47 -6.00
C MET A 93 12.44 -9.41 -5.32
N GLY A 94 13.15 -10.52 -5.14
CA GLY A 94 14.35 -10.47 -4.30
C GLY A 94 15.53 -11.35 -4.65
N LYS A 95 15.33 -12.53 -5.25
CA LYS A 95 16.38 -13.56 -5.39
C LYS A 95 17.58 -13.09 -6.19
N GLU A 96 17.35 -12.45 -7.33
CA GLU A 96 18.40 -11.93 -8.21
C GLU A 96 18.59 -10.42 -8.08
N ASN A 97 17.57 -9.70 -7.61
CA ASN A 97 17.58 -8.26 -7.45
C ASN A 97 17.43 -7.82 -5.98
N ARG A 98 18.50 -8.01 -5.21
CA ARG A 98 18.53 -7.62 -3.79
C ARG A 98 18.21 -6.14 -3.55
N GLY A 99 18.49 -5.28 -4.52
CA GLY A 99 18.14 -3.86 -4.47
C GLY A 99 16.62 -3.64 -4.50
N LYS A 100 15.89 -4.43 -5.29
CA LYS A 100 14.43 -4.37 -5.40
C LYS A 100 13.74 -4.83 -4.10
N ALA A 101 14.21 -5.94 -3.50
CA ALA A 101 13.72 -6.39 -2.20
C ALA A 101 13.94 -5.35 -1.11
N ALA A 102 15.16 -4.82 -1.01
CA ALA A 102 15.49 -3.78 -0.02
C ALA A 102 14.64 -2.51 -0.22
N TYR A 103 14.39 -2.12 -1.46
CA TYR A 103 13.52 -1.00 -1.78
C TYR A 103 12.07 -1.28 -1.39
N ALA A 104 11.54 -2.48 -1.68
CA ALA A 104 10.18 -2.89 -1.33
C ALA A 104 9.96 -2.88 0.20
N VAL A 105 10.90 -3.45 0.96
CA VAL A 105 10.89 -3.42 2.43
C VAL A 105 10.95 -1.97 2.94
N SER A 106 11.77 -1.11 2.33
CA SER A 106 11.89 0.29 2.74
C SER A 106 10.62 1.09 2.46
N VAL A 107 9.95 0.83 1.33
CA VAL A 107 8.64 1.42 1.01
C VAL A 107 7.59 0.96 2.01
N ALA A 108 7.52 -0.35 2.29
CA ALA A 108 6.60 -0.90 3.30
C ALA A 108 6.85 -0.28 4.69
N ALA A 109 8.13 -0.18 5.10
CA ALA A 109 8.51 0.44 6.35
C ALA A 109 8.14 1.93 6.41
N ALA A 110 8.34 2.68 5.32
CA ALA A 110 7.99 4.10 5.26
C ALA A 110 6.47 4.31 5.39
N LEU A 111 5.66 3.54 4.67
CA LEU A 111 4.20 3.59 4.78
C LEU A 111 3.72 3.22 6.18
N GLY A 112 4.29 2.15 6.76
CA GLY A 112 4.00 1.74 8.12
C GLY A 112 4.39 2.80 9.16
N PHE A 113 5.55 3.45 8.99
CA PHE A 113 6.00 4.53 9.86
C PHE A 113 5.05 5.73 9.83
N LEU A 114 4.66 6.18 8.63
CA LEU A 114 3.71 7.29 8.46
C LEU A 114 2.36 6.98 9.10
N SER A 115 1.86 5.75 8.95
CA SER A 115 0.60 5.31 9.58
C SER A 115 0.70 5.32 11.11
N VAL A 116 1.76 4.73 11.68
CA VAL A 116 1.98 4.74 13.14
C VAL A 116 2.21 6.16 13.68
N HIS A 117 2.86 7.02 12.90
CA HIS A 117 3.04 8.44 13.24
C HIS A 117 1.69 9.16 13.36
N ASN A 118 0.72 8.80 12.52
CA ASN A 118 -0.65 9.30 12.54
C ASN A 118 -1.56 8.56 13.54
N MET A 119 -0.99 7.76 14.47
CA MET A 119 -1.72 6.95 15.45
C MET A 119 -2.59 5.85 14.85
N ASP A 120 -2.39 5.47 13.59
CA ASP A 120 -3.09 4.38 12.93
C ASP A 120 -2.55 3.01 13.32
N LYS A 121 -3.33 1.97 13.05
CA LYS A 121 -2.94 0.57 13.22
C LYS A 121 -2.31 0.08 11.93
N VAL A 122 -1.21 -0.67 12.04
CA VAL A 122 -0.50 -1.23 10.87
C VAL A 122 -0.33 -2.73 11.02
N SER A 123 -0.45 -3.46 9.93
CA SER A 123 -0.03 -4.85 9.84
C SER A 123 0.74 -5.11 8.54
N PHE A 124 1.80 -5.90 8.64
CA PHE A 124 2.57 -6.35 7.48
C PHE A 124 2.16 -7.78 7.14
N LYS A 125 1.66 -7.96 5.95
CA LYS A 125 1.15 -9.21 5.39
C LYS A 125 2.10 -9.69 4.31
N LEU A 126 2.91 -10.69 4.63
CA LEU A 126 3.89 -11.25 3.70
C LEU A 126 3.20 -12.29 2.81
N ILE A 127 3.22 -12.09 1.51
CA ILE A 127 2.64 -13.03 0.53
C ILE A 127 3.70 -14.06 0.16
N LYS A 128 3.43 -15.33 0.45
CA LYS A 128 4.27 -16.48 0.15
C LYS A 128 3.42 -17.68 -0.23
N GLU A 129 3.76 -18.39 -1.29
CA GLU A 129 3.11 -19.64 -1.72
C GLU A 129 1.58 -19.61 -1.73
N GLY A 130 0.96 -18.48 -2.08
CA GLY A 130 -0.51 -18.33 -2.06
C GLY A 130 -1.12 -18.15 -0.65
N ALA A 131 -0.30 -17.99 0.38
CA ALA A 131 -0.72 -17.69 1.75
C ALA A 131 -0.24 -16.33 2.22
N VAL A 132 -0.84 -15.83 3.28
CA VAL A 132 -0.39 -14.63 3.99
C VAL A 132 0.22 -15.02 5.33
N GLU A 133 1.49 -14.70 5.51
CA GLU A 133 2.11 -14.70 6.82
C GLU A 133 1.94 -13.33 7.49
N ASP A 134 1.50 -13.33 8.74
CA ASP A 134 1.35 -12.12 9.56
C ASP A 134 2.23 -12.25 10.82
N PRO A 135 3.54 -12.07 10.69
CA PRO A 135 4.48 -12.36 11.78
C PRO A 135 4.40 -11.37 12.95
N PHE A 136 3.73 -10.25 12.77
CA PHE A 136 3.72 -9.17 13.77
C PHE A 136 2.33 -8.91 14.35
N GLY A 137 1.28 -9.39 13.68
CA GLY A 137 -0.09 -8.99 14.00
C GLY A 137 -0.32 -7.49 13.82
N THR A 138 -1.21 -6.93 14.62
CA THR A 138 -1.50 -5.50 14.58
C THR A 138 -0.47 -4.70 15.39
N ILE A 139 0.22 -3.81 14.73
CA ILE A 139 1.22 -2.91 15.30
C ILE A 139 0.55 -1.60 15.67
N ILE A 140 0.75 -1.17 16.93
CA ILE A 140 0.28 0.11 17.46
C ILE A 140 1.46 0.78 18.15
N GLY A 141 1.76 2.03 17.76
CA GLY A 141 2.79 2.86 18.36
C GLY A 141 4.22 2.57 17.88
N LYS A 142 5.07 3.59 18.00
CA LYS A 142 6.44 3.61 17.45
C LYS A 142 7.32 2.47 17.99
N ASN A 143 7.24 2.13 19.27
CA ASN A 143 8.11 1.11 19.87
C ASN A 143 7.87 -0.29 19.31
N THR A 144 6.60 -0.67 19.10
CA THR A 144 6.22 -1.95 18.50
C THR A 144 6.61 -1.98 17.03
N PHE A 145 6.46 -0.85 16.34
CA PHE A 145 6.86 -0.69 14.94
C PHE A 145 8.35 -0.94 14.72
N PHE A 146 9.24 -0.31 15.51
CA PHE A 146 10.68 -0.51 15.33
C PHE A 146 11.15 -1.94 15.61
N ARG A 147 10.45 -2.67 16.49
CA ARG A 147 10.69 -4.12 16.66
C ARG A 147 10.29 -4.92 15.41
N ALA A 148 9.17 -4.57 14.79
CA ALA A 148 8.74 -5.21 13.55
C ALA A 148 9.72 -4.95 12.39
N ILE A 149 10.24 -3.73 12.26
CA ILE A 149 11.20 -3.37 11.21
C ILE A 149 12.46 -4.24 11.26
N SER A 150 13.00 -4.52 12.45
CA SER A 150 14.20 -5.37 12.58
C SER A 150 13.99 -6.80 12.06
N ILE A 151 12.75 -7.26 12.01
CA ILE A 151 12.39 -8.57 11.45
C ILE A 151 12.13 -8.45 9.95
N LEU A 152 11.44 -7.38 9.51
CA LEU A 152 11.21 -7.10 8.09
C LEU A 152 12.50 -7.03 7.26
N GLU A 153 13.60 -6.53 7.85
CA GLU A 153 14.91 -6.50 7.20
C GLU A 153 15.51 -7.88 6.88
N ASN A 154 15.01 -8.93 7.52
CA ASN A 154 15.50 -10.30 7.39
C ASN A 154 14.53 -11.24 6.65
N ILE A 155 13.53 -10.68 5.98
CA ILE A 155 12.57 -11.47 5.18
C ILE A 155 13.29 -12.11 3.99
N ASP A 156 12.99 -13.37 3.77
CA ASP A 156 13.41 -14.10 2.58
C ASP A 156 12.43 -13.88 1.41
N PHE A 157 12.99 -13.65 0.24
CA PHE A 157 12.29 -13.47 -1.03
C PHE A 157 12.72 -14.60 -1.96
N SER A 158 12.22 -15.78 -1.75
CA SER A 158 12.70 -16.98 -2.44
C SER A 158 11.59 -17.86 -3.01
N GLU A 159 10.33 -17.57 -2.65
CA GLU A 159 9.20 -18.44 -2.96
C GLU A 159 8.41 -17.93 -4.18
N ASP A 160 7.50 -18.75 -4.69
CA ASP A 160 6.49 -18.31 -5.65
C ASP A 160 5.36 -17.58 -4.88
N ALA A 161 4.73 -16.57 -5.47
CA ALA A 161 3.63 -15.86 -4.83
C ALA A 161 2.37 -15.91 -5.70
N ASP A 162 1.23 -16.16 -5.05
CA ASP A 162 -0.09 -15.95 -5.63
C ASP A 162 -0.82 -14.88 -4.85
N ILE A 163 -0.82 -13.67 -5.40
CA ILE A 163 -1.41 -12.49 -4.74
C ILE A 163 -2.91 -12.70 -4.49
N SER A 164 -3.62 -13.26 -5.48
CA SER A 164 -5.07 -13.44 -5.36
C SER A 164 -5.44 -14.48 -4.33
N GLU A 165 -4.78 -15.64 -4.35
CA GLU A 165 -5.02 -16.70 -3.39
C GLU A 165 -4.67 -16.24 -1.98
N ALA A 166 -3.51 -15.64 -1.80
CA ALA A 166 -3.05 -15.13 -0.52
C ALA A 166 -4.01 -14.09 0.08
N VAL A 167 -4.38 -13.07 -0.69
CA VAL A 167 -5.25 -11.99 -0.19
C VAL A 167 -6.66 -12.48 0.08
N THR A 168 -7.22 -13.35 -0.77
CA THR A 168 -8.59 -13.87 -0.59
C THR A 168 -8.69 -14.87 0.55
N SER A 169 -7.62 -15.64 0.84
CA SER A 169 -7.55 -16.58 1.95
C SER A 169 -7.23 -15.91 3.29
N CYS A 170 -6.83 -14.64 3.28
CA CYS A 170 -6.47 -13.92 4.49
C CYS A 170 -7.69 -13.77 5.42
N VAL A 171 -7.67 -14.51 6.55
CA VAL A 171 -8.78 -14.54 7.52
C VAL A 171 -8.97 -13.18 8.18
N ASN A 172 -7.88 -12.44 8.39
CA ASN A 172 -7.90 -11.16 9.10
C ASN A 172 -7.68 -10.00 8.12
N THR A 173 -8.70 -9.70 7.32
CA THR A 173 -8.69 -8.56 6.39
C THR A 173 -9.02 -7.23 7.04
N GLY A 174 -9.07 -7.16 8.38
CA GLY A 174 -9.27 -5.92 9.14
C GLY A 174 -10.69 -5.35 9.07
N SER A 175 -10.82 -4.13 9.57
CA SER A 175 -12.10 -3.42 9.58
C SER A 175 -12.49 -2.91 8.19
N ASN A 176 -13.80 -2.71 7.96
CA ASN A 176 -14.36 -2.26 6.69
C ASN A 176 -13.91 -0.85 6.25
N ASN A 177 -13.18 -0.11 7.06
CA ASN A 177 -12.74 1.27 6.78
C ASN A 177 -11.22 1.38 6.99
N GLY A 178 -10.43 0.72 6.16
CA GLY A 178 -8.99 0.76 6.25
C GLY A 178 -8.35 0.85 4.87
N LEU A 179 -7.04 1.07 4.86
CA LEU A 179 -6.21 1.07 3.67
C LEU A 179 -5.54 -0.29 3.50
N SER A 180 -5.59 -0.85 2.31
CA SER A 180 -4.80 -2.02 1.91
C SER A 180 -3.82 -1.61 0.82
N VAL A 181 -2.53 -1.80 1.07
CA VAL A 181 -1.47 -1.53 0.10
C VAL A 181 -0.93 -2.86 -0.39
N ILE A 182 -0.90 -3.08 -1.70
CA ILE A 182 -0.29 -4.27 -2.31
C ILE A 182 1.00 -3.82 -2.99
N ILE A 183 2.13 -4.37 -2.57
CA ILE A 183 3.46 -4.07 -3.11
C ILE A 183 3.97 -5.30 -3.84
N SER A 184 4.11 -5.24 -5.17
CA SER A 184 4.60 -6.32 -6.04
C SER A 184 5.15 -5.73 -7.34
N ASP A 185 5.85 -6.53 -8.14
CA ASP A 185 6.17 -6.18 -9.52
C ASP A 185 5.04 -6.50 -10.50
N PHE A 186 4.10 -7.36 -10.11
CA PHE A 186 3.00 -7.84 -10.95
C PHE A 186 3.46 -8.51 -12.26
N LEU A 187 4.71 -8.96 -12.32
CA LEU A 187 5.26 -9.70 -13.48
C LEU A 187 4.91 -11.20 -13.41
N THR A 188 3.72 -11.51 -12.96
CA THR A 188 3.21 -12.87 -12.80
C THR A 188 2.20 -13.23 -13.88
N ARG A 189 2.07 -14.53 -14.19
CA ARG A 189 0.99 -15.07 -15.03
C ARG A 189 -0.28 -15.38 -14.23
N LYS A 190 -0.18 -15.33 -12.89
CA LYS A 190 -1.31 -15.59 -12.01
C LYS A 190 -2.27 -14.41 -11.98
N ASP A 191 -3.52 -14.69 -11.63
CA ASP A 191 -4.55 -13.65 -11.55
C ASP A 191 -4.34 -12.80 -10.28
N TRP A 192 -4.09 -11.51 -10.46
CA TRP A 192 -3.99 -10.53 -9.38
C TRP A 192 -5.31 -9.73 -9.18
N LYS A 193 -6.23 -9.80 -10.15
CA LYS A 193 -7.47 -8.99 -10.18
C LYS A 193 -8.41 -9.33 -9.03
N LYS A 194 -8.51 -10.62 -8.69
CA LYS A 194 -9.35 -11.08 -7.57
C LYS A 194 -8.95 -10.49 -6.22
N ALA A 195 -7.67 -10.24 -5.99
CA ALA A 195 -7.21 -9.61 -4.76
C ALA A 195 -7.79 -8.20 -4.59
N ILE A 196 -7.75 -7.41 -5.67
CA ILE A 196 -8.29 -6.04 -5.69
C ILE A 196 -9.82 -6.07 -5.54
N ASP A 197 -10.51 -6.94 -6.29
CA ASP A 197 -11.96 -7.11 -6.19
C ASP A 197 -12.38 -7.50 -4.75
N TYR A 198 -11.65 -8.40 -4.12
CA TYR A 198 -11.93 -8.83 -2.76
C TYR A 198 -11.77 -7.70 -1.74
N LEU A 199 -10.65 -6.95 -1.80
CA LEU A 199 -10.40 -5.84 -0.87
C LEU A 199 -11.41 -4.70 -1.05
N THR A 200 -11.76 -4.36 -2.29
CA THR A 200 -12.78 -3.33 -2.57
C THR A 200 -14.17 -3.80 -2.17
N TYR A 201 -14.51 -5.08 -2.35
CA TYR A 201 -15.74 -5.67 -1.81
C TYR A 201 -15.81 -5.56 -0.27
N LYS A 202 -14.67 -5.71 0.42
CA LYS A 202 -14.54 -5.47 1.87
C LYS A 202 -14.59 -3.99 2.25
N LYS A 203 -14.88 -3.09 1.30
CA LYS A 203 -14.93 -1.63 1.49
C LYS A 203 -13.63 -1.02 2.01
N ARG A 204 -12.51 -1.62 1.65
CA ARG A 204 -11.19 -1.07 1.94
C ARG A 204 -10.77 -0.13 0.81
N GLN A 205 -10.05 0.93 1.14
CA GLN A 205 -9.27 1.66 0.14
C GLN A 205 -8.13 0.76 -0.31
N VAL A 206 -7.85 0.73 -1.59
CA VAL A 206 -6.81 -0.13 -2.15
C VAL A 206 -5.80 0.71 -2.91
N LEU A 207 -4.54 0.59 -2.53
CA LEU A 207 -3.40 1.16 -3.23
C LEU A 207 -2.54 0.03 -3.78
N VAL A 208 -2.34 0.02 -5.08
CA VAL A 208 -1.48 -0.95 -5.78
C VAL A 208 -0.17 -0.25 -6.13
N LEU A 209 0.94 -0.73 -5.56
CA LEU A 209 2.29 -0.25 -5.82
C LEU A 209 3.06 -1.27 -6.65
N GLN A 210 3.29 -0.96 -7.91
CA GLN A 210 4.16 -1.75 -8.78
C GLN A 210 5.60 -1.26 -8.64
N LEU A 211 6.51 -2.17 -8.27
CA LEU A 211 7.94 -1.90 -8.16
C LEU A 211 8.70 -2.64 -9.25
N LEU A 212 9.41 -1.90 -10.08
CA LEU A 212 10.23 -2.45 -11.15
C LEU A 212 11.67 -1.98 -10.99
N SER A 213 12.61 -2.87 -11.27
CA SER A 213 14.01 -2.46 -11.40
C SER A 213 14.24 -1.71 -12.72
N PRO A 214 15.30 -0.87 -12.83
CA PRO A 214 15.65 -0.25 -14.10
C PRO A 214 15.86 -1.26 -15.22
N ASP A 215 16.45 -2.43 -14.92
CA ASP A 215 16.71 -3.50 -15.88
C ASP A 215 15.42 -4.18 -16.37
N GLU A 216 14.37 -4.18 -15.57
CA GLU A 216 13.03 -4.66 -15.96
C GLU A 216 12.29 -3.65 -16.83
N VAL A 217 12.57 -2.35 -16.67
CA VAL A 217 11.94 -1.31 -17.49
C VAL A 217 12.63 -1.17 -18.84
N ASP A 218 13.95 -1.19 -18.86
CA ASP A 218 14.77 -1.08 -20.07
C ASP A 218 15.94 -2.07 -20.03
N PRO A 219 15.69 -3.33 -20.42
CA PRO A 219 16.71 -4.37 -20.41
C PRO A 219 17.86 -4.04 -21.37
N ALA A 220 19.05 -3.77 -20.81
CA ALA A 220 20.26 -3.48 -21.59
C ALA A 220 20.92 -4.73 -22.20
N TYR A 221 20.17 -5.83 -22.33
CA TYR A 221 20.70 -7.08 -22.88
C TYR A 221 20.88 -7.00 -24.39
N SER A 222 22.00 -7.53 -24.88
CA SER A 222 22.31 -7.62 -26.30
C SER A 222 22.91 -9.00 -26.64
N GLY A 223 22.68 -9.48 -27.86
CA GLY A 223 23.22 -10.74 -28.31
C GLY A 223 22.41 -11.97 -27.90
N ARG A 224 23.10 -13.08 -27.62
CA ARG A 224 22.44 -14.32 -27.15
C ARG A 224 22.40 -14.35 -25.65
N VAL A 225 21.22 -14.50 -25.10
CA VAL A 225 20.99 -14.59 -23.66
C VAL A 225 20.24 -15.87 -23.30
N ASN A 226 20.49 -16.36 -22.12
CA ASN A 226 19.75 -17.45 -21.51
C ASN A 226 18.82 -16.82 -20.46
N LEU A 227 17.51 -16.80 -20.71
CA LEU A 227 16.52 -16.39 -19.73
C LEU A 227 16.18 -17.59 -18.86
N ILE A 228 16.37 -17.45 -17.57
CA ILE A 228 16.06 -18.47 -16.55
C ILE A 228 14.87 -17.97 -15.76
N ASP A 229 13.87 -18.83 -15.61
CA ASP A 229 12.73 -18.54 -14.75
C ASP A 229 13.19 -18.63 -13.28
N VAL A 230 13.18 -17.49 -12.60
CA VAL A 230 13.69 -17.36 -11.23
C VAL A 230 12.81 -18.11 -10.22
N GLU A 231 11.52 -18.24 -10.52
CA GLU A 231 10.55 -18.93 -9.65
C GLU A 231 10.68 -20.45 -9.72
N SER A 232 11.10 -21.01 -10.86
CA SER A 232 11.32 -22.46 -10.96
C SER A 232 12.61 -22.93 -10.31
N GLY A 233 13.65 -22.10 -10.32
CA GLY A 233 14.98 -22.42 -9.78
C GLY A 233 15.70 -23.58 -10.48
N ASP A 234 15.10 -24.25 -11.46
CA ASP A 234 15.66 -25.38 -12.18
C ASP A 234 16.21 -24.95 -13.53
N ILE A 235 17.51 -25.25 -13.77
CA ILE A 235 18.20 -24.95 -15.03
C ILE A 235 17.59 -25.73 -16.20
N GLY A 236 16.96 -26.87 -15.93
CA GLY A 236 16.29 -27.73 -16.91
C GLY A 236 14.83 -27.38 -17.21
N ASP A 237 14.27 -26.37 -16.58
CA ASP A 237 12.87 -25.98 -16.72
C ASP A 237 12.55 -25.59 -18.19
N PRO A 238 11.47 -26.11 -18.79
CA PRO A 238 11.04 -25.76 -20.13
C PRO A 238 10.66 -24.27 -20.29
N ARG A 239 10.48 -23.55 -19.20
CA ARG A 239 10.26 -22.09 -19.17
C ARG A 239 11.54 -21.29 -19.44
N ASN A 240 12.72 -21.92 -19.28
CA ASN A 240 14.00 -21.31 -19.61
C ASN A 240 14.16 -21.19 -21.12
N MET A 241 14.50 -20.02 -21.59
CA MET A 241 14.56 -19.74 -23.03
C MET A 241 15.92 -19.19 -23.43
N LYS A 242 16.50 -19.81 -24.49
CA LYS A 242 17.69 -19.26 -25.19
C LYS A 242 17.21 -18.34 -26.30
N LEU A 243 17.37 -17.04 -26.10
CA LEU A 243 16.90 -16.03 -27.04
C LEU A 243 18.08 -15.21 -27.60
N LYS A 244 17.91 -14.77 -28.84
CA LYS A 244 18.74 -13.70 -29.39
C LYS A 244 17.97 -12.40 -29.22
N ILE A 245 18.50 -11.50 -28.38
CA ILE A 245 17.91 -10.20 -28.20
C ILE A 245 18.07 -9.37 -29.45
N THR A 246 16.96 -9.03 -30.06
CA THR A 246 16.87 -8.16 -31.22
C THR A 246 16.13 -6.89 -30.85
N ARG A 247 16.33 -5.83 -31.63
CA ARG A 247 15.61 -4.57 -31.41
C ARG A 247 14.07 -4.75 -31.45
N SER A 248 13.57 -5.63 -32.32
CA SER A 248 12.16 -5.95 -32.40
C SER A 248 11.65 -6.63 -31.14
N LEU A 249 12.43 -7.52 -30.52
CA LEU A 249 12.08 -8.16 -29.26
C LEU A 249 12.07 -7.16 -28.10
N GLN A 250 13.05 -6.24 -28.06
CA GLN A 250 13.05 -5.17 -27.04
C GLN A 250 11.82 -4.26 -27.16
N LEU A 251 11.45 -3.87 -28.37
CA LEU A 251 10.24 -3.06 -28.61
C LEU A 251 8.97 -3.81 -28.21
N ALA A 252 8.86 -5.09 -28.56
CA ALA A 252 7.72 -5.91 -28.16
C ALA A 252 7.62 -6.08 -26.63
N TYR A 253 8.75 -6.23 -25.95
CA TYR A 253 8.80 -6.27 -24.48
C TYR A 253 8.33 -4.94 -23.86
N GLN A 254 8.84 -3.81 -24.35
CA GLN A 254 8.44 -2.49 -23.86
C GLN A 254 6.96 -2.20 -24.11
N GLU A 255 6.42 -2.68 -25.23
CA GLU A 255 4.98 -2.60 -25.52
C GLU A 255 4.17 -3.46 -24.57
N ALA A 256 4.53 -4.71 -24.35
CA ALA A 256 3.89 -5.61 -23.40
C ALA A 256 3.91 -5.06 -21.96
N LEU A 257 5.03 -4.45 -21.54
CA LEU A 257 5.13 -3.83 -20.22
C LEU A 257 4.21 -2.59 -20.09
N ARG A 258 4.09 -1.79 -21.16
CA ARG A 258 3.16 -0.66 -21.20
C ARG A 258 1.70 -1.13 -21.12
N ASP A 259 1.37 -2.18 -21.86
CA ASP A 259 0.02 -2.77 -21.87
C ASP A 259 -0.33 -3.35 -20.51
N LEU A 260 0.61 -4.05 -19.85
CA LEU A 260 0.42 -4.53 -18.48
C LEU A 260 0.14 -3.38 -17.51
N LYS A 261 0.93 -2.31 -17.55
CA LYS A 261 0.71 -1.13 -16.68
C LYS A 261 -0.63 -0.48 -16.96
N ALA A 262 -1.03 -0.38 -18.23
CA ALA A 262 -2.33 0.17 -18.63
C ALA A 262 -3.48 -0.70 -18.15
N ASP A 263 -3.38 -2.04 -18.25
CA ASP A 263 -4.39 -2.98 -17.75
C ASP A 263 -4.55 -2.86 -16.23
N ILE A 264 -3.44 -2.87 -15.47
CA ILE A 264 -3.48 -2.70 -14.02
C ILE A 264 -4.14 -1.36 -13.65
N LYS A 265 -3.70 -0.27 -14.27
CA LYS A 265 -4.25 1.07 -14.01
C LYS A 265 -5.74 1.14 -14.31
N SER A 266 -6.15 0.66 -15.48
CA SER A 266 -7.55 0.64 -15.90
C SER A 266 -8.42 -0.18 -14.95
N PHE A 267 -7.94 -1.36 -14.56
CA PHE A 267 -8.65 -2.22 -13.62
C PHE A 267 -8.79 -1.56 -12.24
N CYS A 268 -7.70 -1.03 -11.69
CA CYS A 268 -7.73 -0.31 -10.40
C CYS A 268 -8.72 0.86 -10.44
N THR A 269 -8.63 1.72 -11.47
CA THR A 269 -9.52 2.88 -11.62
C THR A 269 -10.99 2.45 -11.70
N SER A 270 -11.31 1.36 -12.40
CA SER A 270 -12.69 0.84 -12.50
C SER A 270 -13.26 0.34 -11.17
N ARG A 271 -12.42 0.08 -10.18
CA ARG A 271 -12.77 -0.38 -8.83
C ARG A 271 -12.62 0.69 -7.76
N GLY A 272 -12.23 1.92 -8.13
CA GLY A 272 -11.92 2.97 -7.17
C GLY A 272 -10.65 2.72 -6.38
N ALA A 273 -9.73 1.91 -6.92
CA ALA A 273 -8.41 1.65 -6.38
C ALA A 273 -7.38 2.53 -7.07
N ASP A 274 -6.29 2.85 -6.36
CA ASP A 274 -5.19 3.63 -6.88
C ASP A 274 -4.05 2.75 -7.36
N PHE A 275 -3.39 3.15 -8.43
CA PHE A 275 -2.24 2.46 -9.01
C PHE A 275 -1.05 3.38 -9.23
N ILE A 276 0.09 2.99 -8.69
CA ILE A 276 1.36 3.69 -8.84
C ILE A 276 2.43 2.70 -9.29
N SER A 277 3.13 3.01 -10.38
CA SER A 277 4.29 2.23 -10.86
C SER A 277 5.57 3.04 -10.68
N VAL A 278 6.52 2.47 -9.97
CA VAL A 278 7.78 3.11 -9.59
C VAL A 278 8.97 2.25 -9.99
N THR A 279 10.06 2.90 -10.39
CA THR A 279 11.37 2.24 -10.58
C THR A 279 12.24 2.40 -9.33
N THR A 280 12.97 1.35 -8.99
CA THR A 280 13.73 1.27 -7.73
C THR A 280 14.99 2.14 -7.68
N ASP A 281 15.32 2.84 -8.76
CA ASP A 281 16.38 3.86 -8.83
C ASP A 281 15.93 5.23 -8.29
N LYS A 282 14.62 5.43 -8.11
CA LYS A 282 14.10 6.70 -7.58
C LYS A 282 14.18 6.74 -6.06
N PRO A 283 14.56 7.89 -5.46
CA PRO A 283 14.49 8.06 -4.00
C PRO A 283 13.08 7.78 -3.47
N ILE A 284 12.99 7.06 -2.36
CA ILE A 284 11.72 6.65 -1.75
C ILE A 284 10.89 7.86 -1.38
N GLU A 285 11.52 8.90 -0.85
CA GLU A 285 10.85 10.15 -0.49
C GLU A 285 10.17 10.79 -1.70
N ARG A 286 10.84 10.78 -2.85
CA ARG A 286 10.26 11.32 -4.09
C ARG A 286 9.07 10.50 -4.57
N MET A 287 9.11 9.18 -4.38
CA MET A 287 7.98 8.29 -4.68
C MET A 287 6.82 8.58 -3.73
N LEU A 288 7.05 8.56 -2.43
CA LEU A 288 6.01 8.76 -1.43
C LEU A 288 5.32 10.13 -1.57
N PHE A 289 6.12 11.18 -1.74
CA PHE A 289 5.59 12.55 -1.76
C PHE A 289 5.34 13.11 -3.15
N GLY A 290 5.93 12.53 -4.20
CA GLY A 290 5.69 12.96 -5.58
C GLY A 290 4.56 12.20 -6.27
N GLU A 291 4.47 10.90 -6.09
CA GLU A 291 3.50 10.06 -6.78
C GLU A 291 2.23 9.82 -5.93
N LEU A 292 2.37 9.62 -4.62
CA LEU A 292 1.21 9.46 -3.72
C LEU A 292 0.39 10.76 -3.61
N LEU A 293 1.05 11.91 -3.54
CA LEU A 293 0.38 13.21 -3.53
C LEU A 293 -0.39 13.48 -4.83
N LYS A 294 0.17 13.09 -5.99
CA LYS A 294 -0.52 13.26 -7.28
C LYS A 294 -1.71 12.32 -7.46
N ALA A 295 -1.70 11.16 -6.83
CA ALA A 295 -2.75 10.16 -6.99
C ALA A 295 -4.04 10.47 -6.22
N GLY A 296 -4.02 11.35 -5.22
CA GLY A 296 -5.17 11.55 -4.34
C GLY A 296 -5.46 12.95 -3.82
N ILE A 297 -4.67 13.98 -4.15
CA ILE A 297 -4.73 15.26 -3.43
C ILE A 297 -4.90 16.49 -4.35
N MET A 298 -4.95 16.33 -5.65
CA MET A 298 -5.27 17.42 -6.56
C MET A 298 -6.59 17.18 -7.29
N GLU A 299 -7.68 17.25 -6.55
CA GLU A 299 -8.99 17.74 -7.00
C GLU A 299 -9.57 18.68 -5.96
#